data_8c1c3772a2fd8e46c93cd2fae5099a50
#
_entry.id   8c1c3772a2fd8e46c93cd2fae5099a50
#
_cell.length_a   1.000
_cell.length_b   1.000
_cell.length_c   1.000
_cell.angle_alpha   90.00
_cell.angle_beta   90.00
_cell.angle_gamma   90.00
#
_symmetry.space_group_name_H-M   'P 1'
#
loop_
_entity.id
_entity.type
_entity.pdbx_description
1 polymer ?
#
loop_
_entity_poly.entity_id
_entity_poly.type
_entity_poly.pdbx_seq_one_letter_code
_entity_poly.pdbx_strand_id
1 'polypeptide(L)'
;VTTRNLVHAALWLVAALFGVAITYALLNANFLAVVQVVVYIGAIAILFIFAVMLTRKDMRDQGPQMNRNWWFGALLAVTTFGGLFFLLQGWGGFSKTAAAYPISFDAISELGNALTSPAGYVLPFEVASVLLVAALVGAVYVAFNPRSGNSGK
;
A
#
# COMPACT_ATOMS: atom_id res chain seq x y z
N VAL A 1 -3.61 6.31 13.34
CA VAL A 1 -2.23 6.69 13.71
C VAL A 1 -2.32 7.78 14.77
N THR A 2 -2.18 7.42 16.03
CA THR A 2 -2.38 8.33 17.19
C THR A 2 -1.05 8.89 17.71
N THR A 3 0.07 8.65 17.00
CA THR A 3 1.39 9.05 17.45
C THR A 3 1.75 10.46 16.97
N ARG A 4 2.17 11.32 17.89
CA ARG A 4 2.62 12.71 17.62
C ARG A 4 3.98 12.78 16.94
N ASN A 5 4.70 11.66 16.87
CA ASN A 5 6.03 11.60 16.30
C ASN A 5 5.96 10.90 14.94
N LEU A 6 6.35 11.60 13.87
CA LEU A 6 6.32 11.09 12.50
C LEU A 6 7.14 9.82 12.31
N VAL A 7 8.27 9.69 13.03
CA VAL A 7 9.08 8.47 12.96
C VAL A 7 8.35 7.27 13.56
N HIS A 8 7.69 7.46 14.70
CA HIS A 8 6.86 6.40 15.29
C HIS A 8 5.66 6.04 14.38
N ALA A 9 5.05 7.04 13.74
CA ALA A 9 3.99 6.81 12.77
C ALA A 9 4.47 5.96 11.57
N ALA A 10 5.68 6.26 11.07
CA ALA A 10 6.30 5.49 10.00
C ALA A 10 6.61 4.04 10.41
N LEU A 11 7.08 3.81 11.63
CA LEU A 11 7.28 2.45 12.16
C LEU A 11 5.96 1.69 12.32
N TRP A 12 4.90 2.33 12.76
CA TRP A 12 3.57 1.72 12.80
C TRP A 12 3.02 1.40 11.42
N LEU A 13 3.35 2.20 10.39
CA LEU A 13 3.03 1.88 9.01
C LEU A 13 3.70 0.58 8.57
N VAL A 14 4.99 0.39 8.89
CA VAL A 14 5.69 -0.88 8.60
C VAL A 14 5.00 -2.06 9.27
N ALA A 15 4.63 -1.94 10.54
CA ALA A 15 3.92 -3.00 11.27
C ALA A 15 2.56 -3.32 10.63
N ALA A 16 1.81 -2.29 10.18
CA ALA A 16 0.55 -2.47 9.48
C ALA A 16 0.74 -3.18 8.13
N LEU A 17 1.74 -2.78 7.34
CA LEU A 17 2.06 -3.43 6.06
C LEU A 17 2.49 -4.89 6.25
N PHE A 18 3.19 -5.19 7.34
CA PHE A 18 3.54 -6.56 7.70
C PHE A 18 2.30 -7.38 8.05
N GLY A 19 1.33 -6.80 8.76
CA GLY A 19 0.02 -7.43 8.99
C GLY A 19 -0.69 -7.81 7.68
N VAL A 20 -0.61 -6.95 6.65
CA VAL A 20 -1.15 -7.26 5.31
C VAL A 20 -0.41 -8.44 4.68
N ALA A 21 0.92 -8.52 4.80
CA ALA A 21 1.69 -9.67 4.29
C ALA A 21 1.27 -10.99 4.95
N ILE A 22 1.04 -10.97 6.28
CA ILE A 22 0.52 -12.13 7.01
C ILE A 22 -0.87 -12.51 6.49
N THR A 23 -1.74 -11.54 6.21
CA THR A 23 -3.07 -11.82 5.66
C THR A 23 -2.98 -12.51 4.30
N TYR A 24 -2.08 -12.07 3.41
CA TYR A 24 -1.84 -12.76 2.14
C TYR A 24 -1.33 -14.18 2.34
N ALA A 25 -0.42 -14.41 3.29
CA ALA A 25 0.08 -15.75 3.60
C ALA A 25 -1.04 -16.67 4.11
N LEU A 26 -1.92 -16.17 4.97
CA LEU A 26 -3.08 -16.92 5.47
C LEU A 26 -4.09 -17.28 4.36
N LEU A 27 -4.17 -16.45 3.32
CA LEU A 27 -4.98 -16.71 2.13
C LEU A 27 -4.32 -17.63 1.10
N ASN A 28 -3.17 -18.25 1.44
CA ASN A 28 -2.31 -19.03 0.53
C ASN A 28 -1.82 -18.25 -0.71
N ALA A 29 -1.88 -16.93 -0.68
CA ALA A 29 -1.35 -16.04 -1.72
C ALA A 29 0.14 -15.73 -1.49
N ASN A 30 0.98 -16.77 -1.42
CA ASN A 30 2.38 -16.68 -1.00
C ASN A 30 3.20 -15.70 -1.84
N PHE A 31 2.98 -15.65 -3.15
CA PHE A 31 3.65 -14.71 -4.03
C PHE A 31 3.33 -13.25 -3.65
N LEU A 32 2.04 -12.95 -3.40
CA LEU A 32 1.64 -11.60 -2.98
C LEU A 32 2.18 -11.24 -1.59
N ALA A 33 2.28 -12.22 -0.68
CA ALA A 33 2.90 -12.00 0.63
C ALA A 33 4.38 -11.60 0.50
N VAL A 34 5.14 -12.28 -0.38
CA VAL A 34 6.55 -11.95 -0.66
C VAL A 34 6.66 -10.57 -1.31
N VAL A 35 5.85 -10.26 -2.33
CA VAL A 35 5.82 -8.94 -2.99
C VAL A 35 5.49 -7.84 -1.98
N GLN A 36 4.55 -8.06 -1.08
CA GLN A 36 4.21 -7.11 -0.02
C GLN A 36 5.41 -6.79 0.88
N VAL A 37 6.19 -7.80 1.27
CA VAL A 37 7.38 -7.59 2.11
C VAL A 37 8.49 -6.91 1.32
N VAL A 38 8.82 -7.39 0.12
CA VAL A 38 9.97 -6.90 -0.65
C VAL A 38 9.73 -5.49 -1.20
N VAL A 39 8.56 -5.24 -1.78
CA VAL A 39 8.27 -3.97 -2.46
C VAL A 39 7.73 -2.93 -1.47
N TYR A 40 6.67 -3.28 -0.72
CA TYR A 40 6.03 -2.28 0.15
C TYR A 40 6.81 -1.99 1.41
N ILE A 41 7.33 -3.01 2.08
CA ILE A 41 8.13 -2.80 3.29
C ILE A 41 9.58 -2.51 2.91
N GLY A 42 10.20 -3.33 2.06
CA GLY A 42 11.61 -3.26 1.73
C GLY A 42 11.99 -2.01 0.92
N ALA A 43 11.17 -1.58 -0.03
CA ALA A 43 11.47 -0.40 -0.83
C ALA A 43 10.71 0.84 -0.35
N ILE A 44 9.37 0.82 -0.38
CA ILE A 44 8.56 2.04 -0.21
C ILE A 44 8.58 2.52 1.25
N ALA A 45 8.33 1.64 2.23
CA ALA A 45 8.26 2.04 3.63
C ALA A 45 9.63 2.47 4.16
N ILE A 46 10.72 1.78 3.77
CA ILE A 46 12.08 2.17 4.15
C ILE A 46 12.43 3.53 3.55
N LEU A 47 12.15 3.74 2.25
CA LEU A 47 12.35 5.04 1.62
C LEU A 47 11.57 6.15 2.33
N PHE A 48 10.34 5.89 2.70
CA PHE A 48 9.50 6.82 3.46
C PHE A 48 10.09 7.16 4.83
N ILE A 49 10.60 6.17 5.57
CA ILE A 49 11.27 6.37 6.86
C ILE A 49 12.49 7.27 6.68
N PHE A 50 13.34 7.01 5.69
CA PHE A 50 14.50 7.85 5.41
C PHE A 50 14.10 9.27 5.02
N ALA A 51 13.08 9.44 4.18
CA ALA A 51 12.59 10.76 3.80
C ALA A 51 12.10 11.56 5.02
N VAL A 52 11.36 10.92 5.93
CA VAL A 52 10.89 11.55 7.18
C VAL A 52 12.07 11.89 8.09
N MET A 53 13.07 11.02 8.20
CA MET A 53 14.25 11.28 9.04
C MET A 53 15.13 12.41 8.49
N LEU A 54 15.23 12.57 7.16
CA LEU A 54 15.99 13.65 6.52
C LEU A 54 15.28 14.99 6.58
N THR A 55 13.95 15.00 6.77
CA THR A 55 13.18 16.24 6.82
C THR A 55 13.35 16.91 8.18
N ARG A 56 14.09 18.05 8.22
CA ARG A 56 14.44 18.83 9.41
C ARG A 56 13.28 19.65 10.01
N LYS A 57 12.04 19.30 9.82
CA LYS A 57 10.92 20.03 10.42
C LYS A 57 10.60 19.45 11.80
N ASP A 58 10.16 20.28 12.74
CA ASP A 58 9.67 19.83 14.05
C ASP A 58 8.72 18.63 13.85
N MET A 59 9.24 17.44 14.16
CA MET A 59 8.57 16.16 13.92
C MET A 59 7.44 15.90 14.92
N ARG A 60 7.07 16.91 15.69
CA ARG A 60 5.95 16.85 16.63
C ARG A 60 4.80 17.69 16.11
N ASP A 61 3.71 17.02 15.87
CA ASP A 61 2.45 17.68 15.60
C ASP A 61 2.00 18.37 16.90
N GLN A 62 2.04 19.71 16.91
CA GLN A 62 1.68 20.53 18.09
C GLN A 62 0.18 20.86 18.12
N GLY A 63 -0.57 20.46 17.08
CA GLY A 63 -2.00 20.71 16.98
C GLY A 63 -2.85 19.75 17.81
N PRO A 64 -4.12 20.08 18.06
CA PRO A 64 -5.08 19.15 18.65
C PRO A 64 -5.30 17.99 17.67
N GLN A 65 -4.99 16.76 18.11
CA GLN A 65 -5.10 15.56 17.26
C GLN A 65 -6.54 15.14 16.95
N MET A 66 -7.48 15.62 17.72
CA MET A 66 -8.91 15.33 17.52
C MET A 66 -9.62 16.57 17.04
N ASN A 67 -10.27 16.47 15.89
CA ASN A 67 -11.16 17.50 15.40
C ASN A 67 -12.35 17.66 16.39
N ARG A 68 -12.84 18.88 16.60
CA ARG A 68 -14.00 19.18 17.44
C ARG A 68 -15.23 18.33 17.08
N ASN A 69 -15.33 17.91 15.84
CA ASN A 69 -16.44 17.12 15.33
C ASN A 69 -16.09 15.62 15.15
N TRP A 70 -15.13 15.08 15.92
CA TRP A 70 -14.73 13.68 15.84
C TRP A 70 -15.91 12.69 16.01
N TRP A 71 -16.93 13.12 16.74
CA TRP A 71 -18.16 12.35 16.94
C TRP A 71 -18.87 11.97 15.63
N PHE A 72 -18.98 12.94 14.70
CA PHE A 72 -19.57 12.63 13.37
C PHE A 72 -18.76 11.60 12.60
N GLY A 73 -17.43 11.65 12.67
CA GLY A 73 -16.56 10.65 12.09
C GLY A 73 -16.74 9.27 12.73
N ALA A 74 -16.85 9.22 14.05
CA ALA A 74 -17.10 7.98 14.78
C ALA A 74 -18.49 7.40 14.44
N LEU A 75 -19.54 8.22 14.40
CA LEU A 75 -20.88 7.80 14.00
C LEU A 75 -20.88 7.23 12.59
N LEU A 76 -20.27 7.93 11.63
CA LEU A 76 -20.15 7.48 10.24
C LEU A 76 -19.41 6.14 10.14
N ALA A 77 -18.29 6.00 10.85
CA ALA A 77 -17.52 4.76 10.87
C ALA A 77 -18.33 3.57 11.42
N VAL A 78 -19.03 3.77 12.54
CA VAL A 78 -19.88 2.73 13.13
C VAL A 78 -21.04 2.35 12.21
N THR A 79 -21.69 3.34 11.58
CA THR A 79 -22.81 3.10 10.65
C THR A 79 -22.33 2.34 9.40
N THR A 80 -21.20 2.74 8.84
CA THR A 80 -20.61 2.09 7.67
C THR A 80 -20.18 0.66 8.01
N PHE A 81 -19.51 0.48 9.15
CA PHE A 81 -19.10 -0.85 9.63
C PHE A 81 -20.30 -1.76 9.88
N GLY A 82 -21.31 -1.25 10.59
CA GLY A 82 -22.54 -2.01 10.86
C GLY A 82 -23.30 -2.38 9.58
N GLY A 83 -23.40 -1.45 8.63
CA GLY A 83 -24.01 -1.69 7.33
C GLY A 83 -23.27 -2.75 6.52
N LEU A 84 -21.94 -2.66 6.44
CA LEU A 84 -21.11 -3.68 5.78
C LEU A 84 -21.22 -5.04 6.47
N PHE A 85 -21.18 -5.07 7.79
CA PHE A 85 -21.32 -6.31 8.56
C PHE A 85 -22.67 -6.99 8.29
N PHE A 86 -23.77 -6.21 8.27
CA PHE A 86 -25.10 -6.72 7.98
C PHE A 86 -25.21 -7.25 6.54
N LEU A 87 -24.66 -6.52 5.56
CA LEU A 87 -24.62 -6.97 4.17
C LEU A 87 -23.82 -8.25 4.00
N LEU A 88 -22.66 -8.34 4.67
CA LEU A 88 -21.81 -9.52 4.61
C LEU A 88 -22.45 -10.75 5.27
N GLN A 89 -23.18 -10.59 6.38
CA GLN A 89 -23.92 -11.70 7.00
C GLN A 89 -25.05 -12.24 6.11
N GLY A 90 -25.72 -11.37 5.35
CA GLY A 90 -26.74 -11.77 4.39
C GLY A 90 -26.19 -12.44 3.13
N TRP A 91 -24.89 -12.35 2.90
CA TRP A 91 -24.27 -12.90 1.71
C TRP A 91 -23.88 -14.37 1.92
N GLY A 92 -24.54 -15.26 1.17
CA GLY A 92 -24.28 -16.71 1.24
C GLY A 92 -22.85 -17.15 0.86
N GLY A 93 -21.95 -16.19 0.55
CA GLY A 93 -20.52 -16.43 0.30
C GLY A 93 -19.73 -16.85 1.54
N PHE A 94 -20.21 -16.50 2.75
CA PHE A 94 -19.54 -16.87 4.01
C PHE A 94 -19.54 -18.37 4.28
N SER A 95 -20.53 -19.10 3.76
CA SER A 95 -20.65 -20.55 3.91
C SER A 95 -20.08 -21.34 2.73
N LYS A 96 -19.56 -20.65 1.69
CA LYS A 96 -18.94 -21.30 0.56
C LYS A 96 -17.46 -21.52 0.85
N THR A 97 -17.09 -22.77 1.05
CA THR A 97 -15.67 -23.14 1.06
C THR A 97 -15.12 -22.92 -0.35
N ALA A 98 -14.04 -22.15 -0.47
CA ALA A 98 -13.34 -22.00 -1.75
C ALA A 98 -12.96 -23.40 -2.27
N ALA A 99 -13.23 -23.67 -3.55
CA ALA A 99 -12.80 -24.90 -4.16
C ALA A 99 -11.27 -24.98 -4.03
N ALA A 100 -10.78 -26.11 -3.49
CA ALA A 100 -9.35 -26.34 -3.40
C ALA A 100 -8.78 -26.37 -4.84
N TYR A 101 -7.80 -25.52 -5.10
CA TYR A 101 -7.07 -25.61 -6.37
C TYR A 101 -6.39 -26.98 -6.47
N PRO A 102 -6.32 -27.58 -7.66
CA PRO A 102 -5.58 -28.80 -7.87
C PRO A 102 -4.14 -28.66 -7.35
N ILE A 103 -3.58 -29.69 -6.74
CA ILE A 103 -2.22 -29.70 -6.16
C ILE A 103 -1.16 -29.36 -7.25
N SER A 104 -1.48 -29.57 -8.53
CA SER A 104 -0.66 -29.25 -9.69
C SER A 104 -0.80 -27.80 -10.18
N PHE A 105 -1.62 -26.96 -9.54
CA PHE A 105 -1.82 -25.59 -10.00
C PHE A 105 -0.65 -24.71 -9.57
N ASP A 106 0.20 -24.36 -10.53
CA ASP A 106 1.29 -23.39 -10.34
C ASP A 106 0.80 -21.97 -10.66
N ALA A 107 0.30 -21.29 -9.65
CA ALA A 107 -0.24 -19.94 -9.76
C ALA A 107 0.77 -18.92 -10.33
N ILE A 108 2.07 -19.13 -10.10
CA ILE A 108 3.13 -18.21 -10.54
C ILE A 108 3.36 -18.39 -12.04
N SER A 109 3.43 -19.64 -12.52
CA SER A 109 3.57 -19.95 -13.93
C SER A 109 2.37 -19.47 -14.74
N GLU A 110 1.15 -19.68 -14.22
CA GLU A 110 -0.08 -19.22 -14.85
C GLU A 110 -0.15 -17.69 -14.92
N LEU A 111 0.23 -17.01 -13.85
CA LEU A 111 0.33 -15.55 -13.84
C LEU A 111 1.36 -15.06 -14.86
N GLY A 112 2.53 -15.69 -14.93
CA GLY A 112 3.56 -15.35 -15.91
C GLY A 112 3.07 -15.51 -17.35
N ASN A 113 2.42 -16.61 -17.65
CA ASN A 113 1.83 -16.87 -18.98
C ASN A 113 0.72 -15.85 -19.31
N ALA A 114 -0.14 -15.54 -18.36
CA ALA A 114 -1.21 -14.56 -18.57
C ALA A 114 -0.68 -13.15 -18.84
N LEU A 115 0.42 -12.74 -18.19
CA LEU A 115 1.06 -11.42 -18.38
C LEU A 115 1.84 -11.31 -19.69
N THR A 116 2.33 -12.43 -20.25
CA THR A 116 3.14 -12.44 -21.47
C THR A 116 2.37 -12.87 -22.71
N SER A 117 1.16 -13.41 -22.55
CA SER A 117 0.33 -13.86 -23.66
C SER A 117 -0.28 -12.68 -24.43
N PRO A 118 -0.21 -12.68 -25.77
CA PRO A 118 -0.87 -11.65 -26.60
C PRO A 118 -2.39 -11.61 -26.44
N ALA A 119 -3.01 -12.75 -26.12
CA ALA A 119 -4.44 -12.87 -25.84
C ALA A 119 -4.79 -12.56 -24.36
N GLY A 120 -3.78 -12.33 -23.52
CA GLY A 120 -3.91 -12.07 -22.07
C GLY A 120 -3.70 -10.61 -21.71
N TYR A 121 -2.83 -10.38 -20.72
CA TYR A 121 -2.58 -9.07 -20.12
C TYR A 121 -1.24 -8.44 -20.52
N VAL A 122 -0.70 -8.79 -21.71
CA VAL A 122 0.58 -8.24 -22.18
C VAL A 122 0.56 -6.71 -22.28
N LEU A 123 -0.52 -6.10 -22.77
CA LEU A 123 -0.62 -4.66 -22.88
C LEU A 123 -0.57 -3.93 -21.53
N PRO A 124 -1.37 -4.31 -20.51
CA PRO A 124 -1.21 -3.76 -19.17
C PRO A 124 0.19 -3.97 -18.58
N PHE A 125 0.83 -5.09 -18.85
CA PHE A 125 2.19 -5.38 -18.40
C PHE A 125 3.23 -4.43 -19.05
N GLU A 126 3.13 -4.21 -20.35
CA GLU A 126 4.00 -3.26 -21.07
C GLU A 126 3.79 -1.82 -20.58
N VAL A 127 2.52 -1.41 -20.40
CA VAL A 127 2.20 -0.07 -19.85
C VAL A 127 2.79 0.11 -18.46
N ALA A 128 2.71 -0.91 -17.60
CA ALA A 128 3.32 -0.87 -16.27
C ALA A 128 4.85 -0.69 -16.34
N SER A 129 5.51 -1.33 -17.32
CA SER A 129 6.95 -1.17 -17.56
C SER A 129 7.31 0.26 -17.99
N VAL A 130 6.52 0.87 -18.87
CA VAL A 130 6.69 2.27 -19.29
C VAL A 130 6.49 3.21 -18.11
N LEU A 131 5.47 2.98 -17.28
CA LEU A 131 5.23 3.76 -16.06
C LEU A 131 6.39 3.67 -15.07
N LEU A 132 7.02 2.49 -14.94
CA LEU A 132 8.20 2.32 -14.09
C LEU A 132 9.37 3.16 -14.59
N VAL A 133 9.66 3.15 -15.89
CA VAL A 133 10.70 3.98 -16.50
C VAL A 133 10.38 5.47 -16.32
N ALA A 134 9.14 5.87 -16.58
CA ALA A 134 8.72 7.25 -16.38
C ALA A 134 8.88 7.72 -14.93
N ALA A 135 8.57 6.86 -13.96
CA ALA A 135 8.76 7.15 -12.53
C ALA A 135 10.26 7.32 -12.20
N LEU A 136 11.14 6.47 -12.75
CA LEU A 136 12.59 6.60 -12.57
C LEU A 136 13.12 7.90 -13.14
N VAL A 137 12.72 8.25 -14.38
CA VAL A 137 13.12 9.51 -15.02
C VAL A 137 12.60 10.70 -14.22
N GLY A 138 11.34 10.66 -13.78
CA GLY A 138 10.75 11.71 -12.95
C GLY A 138 11.48 11.89 -11.62
N ALA A 139 11.84 10.80 -10.94
CA ALA A 139 12.59 10.84 -9.70
C ALA A 139 13.97 11.49 -9.88
N VAL A 140 14.69 11.12 -10.95
CA VAL A 140 15.99 11.73 -11.29
C VAL A 140 15.83 13.22 -11.61
N TYR A 141 14.84 13.58 -12.41
CA TYR A 141 14.56 14.97 -12.77
C TYR A 141 14.31 15.85 -11.53
N VAL A 142 13.47 15.38 -10.60
CA VAL A 142 13.17 16.09 -9.35
C VAL A 142 14.42 16.21 -8.46
N ALA A 143 15.24 15.16 -8.40
CA ALA A 143 16.48 15.14 -7.60
C ALA A 143 17.55 16.10 -8.14
N PHE A 144 17.65 16.24 -9.47
CA PHE A 144 18.65 17.08 -10.13
C PHE A 144 18.18 18.51 -10.42
N ASN A 145 16.92 18.85 -10.15
CA ASN A 145 16.44 20.21 -10.39
C ASN A 145 17.16 21.18 -9.43
N PRO A 146 18.18 21.95 -9.87
CA PRO A 146 18.83 22.93 -9.03
C PRO A 146 17.77 23.98 -8.69
N ARG A 147 17.54 24.19 -7.39
CA ARG A 147 16.78 25.36 -6.95
C ARG A 147 17.39 26.56 -7.67
N SER A 148 16.68 27.13 -8.62
CA SER A 148 17.00 28.41 -9.19
C SER A 148 17.10 29.38 -8.00
N GLY A 149 18.34 29.61 -7.56
CA GLY A 149 18.62 30.59 -6.54
C GLY A 149 18.12 31.90 -7.08
N ASN A 150 17.06 32.41 -6.49
CA ASN A 150 16.61 33.78 -6.70
C ASN A 150 17.75 34.70 -6.23
N SER A 151 18.68 34.98 -7.13
CA SER A 151 19.57 36.12 -6.99
C SER A 151 18.76 37.36 -7.28
N GLY A 152 17.83 37.65 -6.38
CA GLY A 152 17.12 38.92 -6.32
C GLY A 152 18.03 39.99 -5.76
N LYS A 153 18.34 40.94 -6.60
CA LYS A 153 18.90 42.24 -6.27
C LYS A 153 18.12 42.93 -5.15
#